data_bd9381e4187a7a7c26c217c27c45fb0b
#
_entry.id   bd9381e4187a7a7c26c217c27c45fb0b
#
_cell.length_a   1.000
_cell.length_b   1.000
_cell.length_c   1.000
_cell.angle_alpha   90.00
_cell.angle_beta   90.00
_cell.angle_gamma   90.00
#
_symmetry.space_group_name_H-M   'P 1'
#
loop_
_entity.id
_entity.type
_entity.pdbx_description
1 polymer ?
#
loop_
_entity_poly.entity_id
_entity_poly.type
_entity_poly.pdbx_seq_one_letter_code
_entity_poly.pdbx_strand_id
1 'polypeptide(L)'
;MIKISKVDERIYGSFIEHLGRAVYDGLYQPGNPLSDDDGFRKDVIDLVKELDVPIIRYPGGNFVSNFFWEDSVGPVEERPARLELAWRSLEENKIGLNEFAKWTDKVNSNMMMAVNLGTRGIADACNLLEYCNHPGGTKYSDLRIKHGVKDPHNIKVWCLGNEMDGPWQLGHKTMEEYGRLAEETAKAMKLIDPSIELVSCGSSALDMPTFPKWESTTLESTYDYVDY
;
A
#
# COMPACT_ATOMS: atom_id res chain seq x y z
N MET A 1 -28.28 22.00 18.34
CA MET A 1 -27.79 20.92 17.42
C MET A 1 -27.01 19.93 18.27
N ILE A 2 -27.38 18.65 18.25
CA ILE A 2 -26.68 17.61 19.04
C ILE A 2 -25.53 17.12 18.19
N LYS A 3 -24.27 17.26 18.67
CA LYS A 3 -23.09 16.68 18.00
C LYS A 3 -23.04 15.20 18.37
N ILE A 4 -23.18 14.31 17.38
CA ILE A 4 -23.22 12.85 17.58
C ILE A 4 -21.79 12.29 17.61
N SER A 5 -20.93 12.69 16.65
CA SER A 5 -19.52 12.30 16.60
C SER A 5 -18.70 13.28 15.74
N LYS A 6 -17.37 13.12 15.74
CA LYS A 6 -16.47 13.74 14.76
C LYS A 6 -16.29 12.73 13.62
N VAL A 7 -16.43 13.18 12.38
CA VAL A 7 -16.08 12.36 11.21
C VAL A 7 -14.56 12.24 11.15
N ASP A 8 -14.04 11.04 10.95
CA ASP A 8 -12.62 10.82 10.72
C ASP A 8 -12.23 11.40 9.34
N GLU A 9 -11.21 12.24 9.34
CA GLU A 9 -10.76 12.92 8.11
C GLU A 9 -10.28 11.93 7.03
N ARG A 10 -9.83 10.74 7.43
CA ARG A 10 -9.39 9.69 6.51
C ARG A 10 -10.46 9.21 5.53
N ILE A 11 -11.75 9.47 5.80
CA ILE A 11 -12.84 9.21 4.84
C ILE A 11 -12.67 10.02 3.53
N TYR A 12 -11.93 11.12 3.56
CA TYR A 12 -11.58 11.95 2.41
C TYR A 12 -10.25 11.54 1.78
N GLY A 13 -9.73 10.36 2.16
CA GLY A 13 -8.53 9.78 1.59
C GLY A 13 -8.66 9.49 0.10
N SER A 14 -7.53 9.21 -0.53
CA SER A 14 -7.45 8.91 -1.95
C SER A 14 -6.74 7.59 -2.19
N PHE A 15 -6.65 7.21 -3.46
CA PHE A 15 -6.06 5.96 -3.91
C PHE A 15 -5.23 6.21 -5.16
N ILE A 16 -4.10 5.51 -5.28
CA ILE A 16 -3.30 5.50 -6.49
C ILE A 16 -2.79 4.09 -6.78
N GLU A 17 -2.67 3.78 -8.06
CA GLU A 17 -2.20 2.50 -8.55
C GLU A 17 -1.26 2.66 -9.73
N HIS A 18 -0.30 1.75 -9.89
CA HIS A 18 0.52 1.60 -11.08
C HIS A 18 -0.33 1.07 -12.24
N LEU A 19 -1.24 1.90 -12.71
CA LEU A 19 -2.25 1.63 -13.74
C LEU A 19 -2.24 2.74 -14.78
N GLY A 20 -2.08 2.39 -16.06
CA GLY A 20 -2.14 3.36 -17.14
C GLY A 20 -1.13 4.49 -16.93
N ARG A 21 -1.63 5.73 -16.88
CA ARG A 21 -0.83 6.93 -16.66
C ARG A 21 -1.06 7.59 -15.30
N ALA A 22 -1.51 6.83 -14.30
CA ALA A 22 -1.73 7.40 -12.97
C ALA A 22 -0.41 7.73 -12.27
N VAL A 23 0.57 6.82 -12.33
CA VAL A 23 1.90 6.99 -11.73
C VAL A 23 2.87 7.52 -12.79
N TYR A 24 3.28 6.68 -13.76
CA TYR A 24 4.14 7.11 -14.87
C TYR A 24 3.38 8.02 -15.81
N ASP A 25 4.01 9.13 -16.24
CA ASP A 25 3.41 10.21 -17.01
C ASP A 25 2.20 10.90 -16.35
N GLY A 26 1.92 10.52 -15.12
CA GLY A 26 0.93 11.14 -14.23
C GLY A 26 1.61 11.96 -13.15
N LEU A 27 1.68 11.43 -11.92
CA LEU A 27 2.37 12.13 -10.82
C LEU A 27 3.91 12.16 -11.00
N TYR A 28 4.49 11.18 -11.68
CA TYR A 28 5.92 11.04 -11.91
C TYR A 28 6.25 11.07 -13.41
N GLN A 29 6.94 12.11 -13.84
CA GLN A 29 7.32 12.33 -15.24
C GLN A 29 8.65 13.09 -15.33
N PRO A 30 9.79 12.41 -15.10
CA PRO A 30 11.10 13.05 -15.19
C PRO A 30 11.32 13.70 -16.57
N GLY A 31 11.92 14.89 -16.58
CA GLY A 31 12.18 15.64 -17.80
C GLY A 31 11.00 16.46 -18.33
N ASN A 32 9.80 16.35 -17.73
CA ASN A 32 8.71 17.28 -18.06
C ASN A 32 9.01 18.68 -17.50
N PRO A 33 8.75 19.78 -18.22
CA PRO A 33 8.99 21.14 -17.72
C PRO A 33 8.22 21.50 -16.44
N LEU A 34 7.12 20.80 -16.16
CA LEU A 34 6.32 20.97 -14.94
C LEU A 34 6.79 20.04 -13.80
N SER A 35 7.76 19.19 -14.02
CA SER A 35 8.30 18.33 -12.96
C SER A 35 9.36 19.05 -12.13
N ASP A 36 9.48 18.65 -10.89
CA ASP A 36 10.57 19.04 -10.00
C ASP A 36 11.85 18.20 -10.27
N ASP A 37 12.91 18.46 -9.51
CA ASP A 37 14.20 17.77 -9.64
C ASP A 37 14.11 16.26 -9.29
N ASP A 38 13.08 15.84 -8.55
CA ASP A 38 12.78 14.44 -8.23
C ASP A 38 11.92 13.75 -9.30
N GLY A 39 11.48 14.48 -10.34
CA GLY A 39 10.64 13.97 -11.41
C GLY A 39 9.14 14.01 -11.12
N PHE A 40 8.70 14.62 -10.02
CA PHE A 40 7.28 14.74 -9.69
C PHE A 40 6.65 15.97 -10.32
N ARG A 41 5.47 15.81 -10.88
CA ARG A 41 4.65 16.87 -11.49
C ARG A 41 4.18 17.88 -10.43
N LYS A 42 4.69 19.11 -10.49
CA LYS A 42 4.34 20.19 -9.55
C LYS A 42 2.87 20.58 -9.64
N ASP A 43 2.32 20.61 -10.83
CA ASP A 43 0.90 20.88 -11.05
C ASP A 43 -0.01 19.81 -10.40
N VAL A 44 0.40 18.53 -10.41
CA VAL A 44 -0.31 17.46 -9.70
C VAL A 44 -0.15 17.63 -8.18
N ILE A 45 1.05 17.95 -7.70
CA ILE A 45 1.30 18.23 -6.27
C ILE A 45 0.38 19.37 -5.79
N ASP A 46 0.29 20.46 -6.55
CA ASP A 46 -0.53 21.62 -6.18
C ASP A 46 -2.02 21.27 -6.11
N LEU A 47 -2.54 20.51 -7.07
CA LEU A 47 -3.93 20.04 -7.07
C LEU A 47 -4.24 19.10 -5.89
N VAL A 48 -3.34 18.17 -5.56
CA VAL A 48 -3.55 17.26 -4.43
C VAL A 48 -3.51 18.01 -3.10
N LYS A 49 -2.65 19.05 -2.99
CA LYS A 49 -2.65 19.94 -1.82
C LYS A 49 -3.94 20.75 -1.70
N GLU A 50 -4.47 21.25 -2.81
CA GLU A 50 -5.74 21.99 -2.83
C GLU A 50 -6.91 21.10 -2.36
N LEU A 51 -6.88 19.81 -2.70
CA LEU A 51 -7.86 18.83 -2.23
C LEU A 51 -7.71 18.46 -0.74
N ASP A 52 -6.58 18.80 -0.11
CA ASP A 52 -6.26 18.51 1.28
C ASP A 52 -6.44 17.00 1.63
N VAL A 53 -5.90 16.12 0.79
CA VAL A 53 -6.05 14.67 0.92
C VAL A 53 -5.29 14.15 2.14
N PRO A 54 -5.96 13.62 3.18
CA PRO A 54 -5.30 13.29 4.44
C PRO A 54 -4.46 12.00 4.39
N ILE A 55 -4.85 11.05 3.52
CA ILE A 55 -4.19 9.76 3.38
C ILE A 55 -4.36 9.20 1.98
N ILE A 56 -3.32 8.55 1.43
CA ILE A 56 -3.34 7.97 0.09
C ILE A 56 -2.90 6.51 0.15
N ARG A 57 -3.75 5.60 -0.36
CA ARG A 57 -3.45 4.17 -0.45
C ARG A 57 -2.55 3.88 -1.65
N TYR A 58 -1.46 3.12 -1.41
CA TYR A 58 -0.42 2.72 -2.34
C TYR A 58 -0.02 1.25 -2.09
N PRO A 59 0.50 0.45 -3.03
CA PRO A 59 0.87 0.81 -4.41
C PRO A 59 -0.26 0.59 -5.42
N GLY A 60 -1.44 0.22 -5.01
CA GLY A 60 -2.55 0.03 -5.91
C GLY A 60 -3.63 -0.90 -5.40
N GLY A 61 -4.48 -1.29 -6.34
CA GLY A 61 -5.51 -2.30 -6.27
C GLY A 61 -4.95 -3.65 -6.75
N ASN A 62 -5.29 -4.06 -7.97
CA ASN A 62 -4.85 -5.35 -8.53
C ASN A 62 -3.33 -5.49 -8.65
N PHE A 63 -2.63 -4.39 -8.84
CA PHE A 63 -1.17 -4.32 -8.86
C PHE A 63 -0.53 -4.91 -7.61
N VAL A 64 -1.15 -4.74 -6.43
CA VAL A 64 -0.59 -5.17 -5.14
C VAL A 64 -0.30 -6.67 -5.10
N SER A 65 -1.12 -7.49 -5.73
CA SER A 65 -0.99 -8.96 -5.70
C SER A 65 0.17 -9.52 -6.53
N ASN A 66 0.83 -8.66 -7.34
CA ASN A 66 2.07 -9.00 -8.04
C ASN A 66 3.22 -8.06 -7.66
N PHE A 67 3.07 -7.24 -6.65
CA PHE A 67 4.07 -6.28 -6.23
C PHE A 67 5.17 -6.96 -5.40
N PHE A 68 6.40 -6.74 -5.82
CA PHE A 68 7.64 -7.16 -5.14
C PHE A 68 8.33 -5.89 -4.65
N TRP A 69 8.04 -5.49 -3.43
CA TRP A 69 8.46 -4.22 -2.89
C TRP A 69 9.99 -4.04 -2.89
N GLU A 70 10.75 -5.13 -2.74
CA GLU A 70 12.21 -5.11 -2.73
C GLU A 70 12.78 -4.60 -4.07
N ASP A 71 12.08 -4.84 -5.18
CA ASP A 71 12.49 -4.37 -6.51
C ASP A 71 12.24 -2.87 -6.70
N SER A 72 11.41 -2.28 -5.86
CA SER A 72 11.01 -0.87 -5.93
C SER A 72 11.83 0.06 -5.02
N VAL A 73 12.89 -0.47 -4.38
CA VAL A 73 13.74 0.29 -3.45
C VAL A 73 15.23 0.16 -3.82
N GLY A 74 16.07 1.03 -3.25
CA GLY A 74 17.50 1.10 -3.60
C GLY A 74 17.77 1.95 -4.84
N PRO A 75 19.01 1.89 -5.38
CA PRO A 75 19.40 2.66 -6.56
C PRO A 75 18.51 2.31 -7.76
N VAL A 76 17.95 3.32 -8.45
CA VAL A 76 16.99 3.12 -9.54
C VAL A 76 17.58 2.30 -10.70
N GLU A 77 18.86 2.51 -10.97
CA GLU A 77 19.62 1.82 -12.04
C GLU A 77 19.87 0.33 -11.76
N GLU A 78 19.70 -0.10 -10.52
CA GLU A 78 19.88 -1.50 -10.11
C GLU A 78 18.52 -2.26 -10.04
N ARG A 79 17.40 -1.55 -10.17
CA ARG A 79 16.07 -2.14 -10.03
C ARG A 79 15.69 -2.95 -11.26
N PRO A 80 15.18 -4.18 -11.10
CA PRO A 80 14.75 -5.00 -12.22
C PRO A 80 13.44 -4.49 -12.83
N ALA A 81 13.29 -4.60 -14.13
CA ALA A 81 11.98 -4.49 -14.77
C ALA A 81 11.22 -5.81 -14.61
N ARG A 82 9.91 -5.75 -14.37
CA ARG A 82 9.01 -6.90 -14.21
C ARG A 82 7.82 -6.86 -15.15
N LEU A 83 7.33 -8.03 -15.52
CA LEU A 83 6.00 -8.14 -16.10
C LEU A 83 4.96 -7.90 -15.00
N GLU A 84 4.18 -6.86 -15.18
CA GLU A 84 3.04 -6.57 -14.33
C GLU A 84 1.82 -7.31 -14.90
N LEU A 85 1.27 -8.25 -14.12
CA LEU A 85 0.33 -9.24 -14.62
C LEU A 85 -1.13 -8.77 -14.53
N ALA A 86 -1.47 -7.83 -13.65
CA ALA A 86 -2.81 -7.30 -13.50
C ALA A 86 -3.20 -6.46 -14.73
N TRP A 87 -2.32 -5.55 -15.13
CA TRP A 87 -2.56 -4.62 -16.25
C TRP A 87 -1.80 -4.99 -17.52
N ARG A 88 -1.05 -6.10 -17.49
CA ARG A 88 -0.26 -6.63 -18.63
C ARG A 88 0.70 -5.60 -19.21
N SER A 89 1.37 -4.90 -18.31
CA SER A 89 2.34 -3.86 -18.61
C SER A 89 3.75 -4.26 -18.21
N LEU A 90 4.72 -3.41 -18.52
CA LEU A 90 6.07 -3.51 -18.00
C LEU A 90 6.20 -2.53 -16.82
N GLU A 91 6.53 -3.05 -15.64
CA GLU A 91 6.89 -2.23 -14.49
C GLU A 91 8.42 -2.08 -14.46
N GLU A 92 8.88 -0.87 -14.66
CA GLU A 92 10.32 -0.55 -14.69
C GLU A 92 10.89 -0.21 -13.31
N ASN A 93 10.04 -0.12 -12.28
CA ASN A 93 10.41 0.23 -10.90
C ASN A 93 11.19 1.56 -10.75
N LYS A 94 11.00 2.50 -11.68
CA LYS A 94 11.66 3.82 -11.66
C LYS A 94 11.17 4.71 -10.52
N ILE A 95 9.93 4.50 -10.09
CA ILE A 95 9.36 5.05 -8.87
C ILE A 95 8.87 3.89 -8.01
N GLY A 96 9.18 3.93 -6.74
CA GLY A 96 8.79 2.90 -5.79
C GLY A 96 8.46 3.47 -4.42
N LEU A 97 8.58 2.63 -3.41
CA LEU A 97 8.18 2.95 -2.04
C LEU A 97 8.81 4.25 -1.51
N ASN A 98 10.13 4.40 -1.64
CA ASN A 98 10.84 5.54 -1.06
C ASN A 98 10.52 6.85 -1.79
N GLU A 99 10.40 6.81 -3.11
CA GLU A 99 10.01 7.96 -3.91
C GLU A 99 8.55 8.34 -3.62
N PHE A 100 7.67 7.35 -3.48
CA PHE A 100 6.27 7.63 -3.16
C PHE A 100 6.12 8.22 -1.74
N ALA A 101 6.87 7.73 -0.75
CA ALA A 101 6.91 8.33 0.58
C ALA A 101 7.34 9.81 0.51
N LYS A 102 8.40 10.11 -0.25
CA LYS A 102 8.83 11.49 -0.50
C LYS A 102 7.75 12.34 -1.18
N TRP A 103 6.99 11.75 -2.11
CA TRP A 103 5.90 12.45 -2.76
C TRP A 103 4.73 12.73 -1.80
N THR A 104 4.36 11.77 -0.92
CA THR A 104 3.32 12.00 0.09
C THR A 104 3.68 13.13 1.05
N ASP A 105 4.96 13.25 1.44
CA ASP A 105 5.44 14.40 2.22
C ASP A 105 5.24 15.72 1.46
N LYS A 106 5.53 15.75 0.15
CA LYS A 106 5.35 16.94 -0.69
C LYS A 106 3.90 17.40 -0.79
N VAL A 107 2.93 16.49 -0.73
CA VAL A 107 1.49 16.81 -0.79
C VAL A 107 0.83 16.90 0.58
N ASN A 108 1.59 16.78 1.67
CA ASN A 108 1.11 16.77 3.06
C ASN A 108 0.10 15.66 3.36
N SER A 109 0.22 14.50 2.71
CA SER A 109 -0.63 13.33 2.94
C SER A 109 0.10 12.26 3.71
N ASN A 110 -0.64 11.41 4.43
CA ASN A 110 -0.12 10.18 4.98
C ASN A 110 -0.18 9.05 3.94
N MET A 111 0.68 8.04 4.09
CA MET A 111 0.61 6.83 3.29
C MET A 111 -0.22 5.76 4.01
N MET A 112 -1.13 5.09 3.26
CA MET A 112 -1.73 3.82 3.61
C MET A 112 -1.10 2.76 2.70
N MET A 113 -0.40 1.79 3.28
CA MET A 113 0.35 0.81 2.50
C MET A 113 -0.41 -0.52 2.39
N ALA A 114 -0.55 -1.05 1.18
CA ALA A 114 -1.12 -2.38 0.98
C ALA A 114 -0.01 -3.43 0.81
N VAL A 115 -0.16 -4.58 1.48
CA VAL A 115 0.75 -5.72 1.40
C VAL A 115 0.25 -6.77 0.42
N ASN A 116 1.18 -7.47 -0.24
CA ASN A 116 0.86 -8.52 -1.20
C ASN A 116 0.47 -9.83 -0.48
N LEU A 117 -0.82 -10.10 -0.33
CA LEU A 117 -1.36 -11.38 0.13
C LEU A 117 -1.87 -12.28 -1.01
N GLY A 118 -1.69 -11.86 -2.26
CA GLY A 118 -2.00 -12.67 -3.43
C GLY A 118 -0.93 -13.71 -3.71
N THR A 119 0.22 -13.26 -4.21
CA THR A 119 1.36 -14.12 -4.59
C THR A 119 2.43 -14.25 -3.51
N ARG A 120 2.34 -13.45 -2.44
CA ARG A 120 3.24 -13.47 -1.28
C ARG A 120 2.46 -13.71 0.01
N GLY A 121 2.96 -13.33 1.15
CA GLY A 121 2.28 -13.63 2.42
C GLY A 121 2.96 -13.04 3.65
N ILE A 122 2.81 -13.71 4.80
CA ILE A 122 3.17 -13.22 6.14
C ILE A 122 4.60 -12.66 6.20
N ALA A 123 5.58 -13.44 5.75
CA ALA A 123 6.99 -13.04 5.85
C ALA A 123 7.28 -11.79 5.02
N ASP A 124 6.67 -11.67 3.85
CA ASP A 124 6.82 -10.51 2.98
C ASP A 124 6.23 -9.23 3.60
N ALA A 125 5.02 -9.32 4.13
CA ALA A 125 4.37 -8.22 4.84
C ALA A 125 5.19 -7.75 6.05
N CYS A 126 5.73 -8.69 6.83
CA CYS A 126 6.60 -8.41 7.96
C CYS A 126 7.91 -7.73 7.53
N ASN A 127 8.55 -8.21 6.46
CA ASN A 127 9.78 -7.65 5.93
C ASN A 127 9.58 -6.21 5.43
N LEU A 128 8.45 -5.96 4.75
CA LEU A 128 8.09 -4.61 4.29
C LEU A 128 7.83 -3.68 5.47
N LEU A 129 7.08 -4.13 6.49
CA LEU A 129 6.84 -3.34 7.70
C LEU A 129 8.14 -3.02 8.44
N GLU A 130 9.05 -4.00 8.59
CA GLU A 130 10.37 -3.79 9.19
C GLU A 130 11.17 -2.74 8.40
N TYR A 131 11.18 -2.86 7.07
CA TYR A 131 11.83 -1.86 6.21
C TYR A 131 11.25 -0.47 6.45
N CYS A 132 9.94 -0.32 6.51
CA CYS A 132 9.29 0.97 6.63
C CYS A 132 9.38 1.59 8.03
N ASN A 133 9.16 0.80 9.08
CA ASN A 133 8.86 1.33 10.40
C ASN A 133 9.93 1.06 11.46
N HIS A 134 10.80 0.03 11.29
CA HIS A 134 11.78 -0.27 12.32
C HIS A 134 12.94 0.73 12.27
N PRO A 135 13.41 1.26 13.43
CA PRO A 135 14.39 2.35 13.45
C PRO A 135 15.76 1.98 12.89
N GLY A 136 16.26 0.77 13.12
CA GLY A 136 17.57 0.29 12.67
C GLY A 136 18.04 -0.92 13.45
N GLY A 137 19.17 -1.51 13.02
CA GLY A 137 19.79 -2.66 13.69
C GLY A 137 19.20 -4.02 13.31
N THR A 138 18.35 -4.06 12.28
CA THR A 138 17.80 -5.28 11.71
C THR A 138 18.00 -5.30 10.19
N LYS A 139 17.86 -6.48 9.58
CA LYS A 139 18.16 -6.69 8.15
C LYS A 139 17.50 -5.64 7.23
N TYR A 140 16.21 -5.41 7.38
CA TYR A 140 15.46 -4.57 6.46
C TYR A 140 15.49 -3.09 6.86
N SER A 141 15.53 -2.78 8.15
CA SER A 141 15.74 -1.41 8.60
C SER A 141 17.12 -0.87 8.20
N ASP A 142 18.17 -1.71 8.31
CA ASP A 142 19.52 -1.34 7.87
C ASP A 142 19.60 -1.25 6.33
N LEU A 143 18.81 -2.08 5.62
CA LEU A 143 18.68 -1.96 4.16
C LEU A 143 18.06 -0.62 3.76
N ARG A 144 17.00 -0.15 4.44
CA ARG A 144 16.42 1.18 4.22
C ARG A 144 17.47 2.28 4.40
N ILE A 145 18.23 2.20 5.49
CA ILE A 145 19.29 3.17 5.80
C ILE A 145 20.37 3.15 4.70
N LYS A 146 20.78 1.97 4.25
CA LYS A 146 21.71 1.79 3.12
C LYS A 146 21.17 2.40 1.82
N HIS A 147 19.85 2.35 1.61
CA HIS A 147 19.17 2.98 0.46
C HIS A 147 19.02 4.51 0.62
N GLY A 148 19.64 5.11 1.64
CA GLY A 148 19.67 6.56 1.85
C GLY A 148 18.49 7.13 2.66
N VAL A 149 17.57 6.29 3.14
CA VAL A 149 16.44 6.70 3.98
C VAL A 149 16.78 6.39 5.45
N LYS A 150 17.30 7.40 6.14
CA LYS A 150 17.80 7.25 7.52
C LYS A 150 16.67 6.94 8.51
N ASP A 151 15.64 7.78 8.48
CA ASP A 151 14.54 7.69 9.43
C ASP A 151 13.44 6.73 8.93
N PRO A 152 12.71 6.06 9.81
CA PRO A 152 11.55 5.25 9.41
C PRO A 152 10.48 6.10 8.68
N HIS A 153 9.82 5.50 7.70
CA HIS A 153 8.64 6.12 7.06
C HIS A 153 7.46 6.25 8.02
N ASN A 154 7.44 5.42 9.07
CA ASN A 154 6.44 5.47 10.15
C ASN A 154 4.98 5.36 9.63
N ILE A 155 4.77 4.48 8.67
CA ILE A 155 3.46 4.23 8.07
C ILE A 155 2.54 3.61 9.11
N LYS A 156 1.37 4.22 9.34
CA LYS A 156 0.45 3.79 10.41
C LYS A 156 -0.67 2.88 9.93
N VAL A 157 -1.13 3.02 8.69
CA VAL A 157 -2.28 2.27 8.20
C VAL A 157 -1.84 1.29 7.10
N TRP A 158 -2.22 0.02 7.26
CA TRP A 158 -1.80 -1.08 6.38
C TRP A 158 -2.99 -1.92 5.93
N CYS A 159 -3.11 -2.14 4.62
CA CYS A 159 -4.14 -2.98 4.03
C CYS A 159 -3.61 -4.40 3.80
N LEU A 160 -4.37 -5.40 4.23
CA LEU A 160 -4.05 -6.82 4.10
C LEU A 160 -4.54 -7.36 2.75
N GLY A 161 -3.85 -6.97 1.68
CA GLY A 161 -4.20 -7.34 0.31
C GLY A 161 -5.15 -6.37 -0.39
N ASN A 162 -5.75 -6.82 -1.49
CA ASN A 162 -6.74 -6.10 -2.29
C ASN A 162 -7.69 -7.09 -2.96
N GLU A 163 -9.01 -6.87 -2.85
CA GLU A 163 -10.06 -7.64 -3.58
C GLU A 163 -9.84 -9.15 -3.58
N MET A 164 -9.51 -9.72 -2.43
CA MET A 164 -9.00 -11.09 -2.34
C MET A 164 -10.03 -12.18 -2.68
N ASP A 165 -11.31 -11.84 -2.80
CA ASP A 165 -12.39 -12.70 -3.30
C ASP A 165 -12.61 -12.60 -4.83
N GLY A 166 -12.00 -11.59 -5.48
CA GLY A 166 -12.19 -11.33 -6.90
C GLY A 166 -11.49 -12.36 -7.79
N PRO A 167 -12.18 -13.08 -8.69
CA PRO A 167 -11.55 -14.08 -9.56
C PRO A 167 -10.54 -13.50 -10.56
N TRP A 168 -10.52 -12.18 -10.75
CA TRP A 168 -9.51 -11.45 -11.53
C TRP A 168 -8.24 -11.19 -10.77
N GLN A 169 -8.28 -11.27 -9.43
CA GLN A 169 -7.14 -10.97 -8.57
C GLN A 169 -6.14 -12.12 -8.55
N LEU A 170 -4.85 -11.82 -8.75
CA LEU A 170 -3.81 -12.83 -8.65
C LEU A 170 -3.77 -13.42 -7.23
N GLY A 171 -3.84 -14.75 -7.16
CA GLY A 171 -3.84 -15.45 -5.88
C GLY A 171 -5.09 -15.19 -5.05
N HIS A 172 -6.26 -14.86 -5.70
CA HIS A 172 -7.54 -14.77 -5.02
C HIS A 172 -7.82 -16.02 -4.18
N LYS A 173 -8.65 -15.87 -3.16
CA LYS A 173 -8.84 -16.88 -2.11
C LYS A 173 -10.32 -17.10 -1.82
N THR A 174 -10.60 -18.24 -1.20
CA THR A 174 -11.87 -18.38 -0.48
C THR A 174 -11.85 -17.51 0.78
N MET A 175 -13.01 -17.26 1.36
CA MET A 175 -13.15 -16.43 2.56
C MET A 175 -12.39 -17.02 3.76
N GLU A 176 -12.35 -18.35 3.86
CA GLU A 176 -11.64 -19.07 4.92
C GLU A 176 -10.12 -18.99 4.73
N GLU A 177 -9.63 -19.15 3.51
CA GLU A 177 -8.20 -19.03 3.18
C GLU A 177 -7.70 -17.60 3.43
N TYR A 178 -8.48 -16.61 2.99
CA TYR A 178 -8.13 -15.22 3.21
C TYR A 178 -8.19 -14.85 4.69
N GLY A 179 -9.28 -15.19 5.38
CA GLY A 179 -9.44 -14.91 6.80
C GLY A 179 -8.27 -15.45 7.62
N ARG A 180 -7.87 -16.71 7.38
CA ARG A 180 -6.74 -17.32 8.07
C ARG A 180 -5.39 -16.65 7.73
N LEU A 181 -5.16 -16.31 6.47
CA LEU A 181 -3.93 -15.62 6.05
C LEU A 181 -3.87 -14.20 6.62
N ALA A 182 -4.96 -13.47 6.58
CA ALA A 182 -5.05 -12.10 7.10
C ALA A 182 -4.84 -12.06 8.61
N GLU A 183 -5.48 -12.98 9.36
CA GLU A 183 -5.29 -13.13 10.81
C GLU A 183 -3.82 -13.32 11.19
N GLU A 184 -3.15 -14.31 10.59
CA GLU A 184 -1.76 -14.61 10.93
C GLU A 184 -0.79 -13.52 10.45
N THR A 185 -1.11 -12.85 9.34
CA THR A 185 -0.35 -11.69 8.88
C THR A 185 -0.51 -10.52 9.85
N ALA A 186 -1.74 -10.20 10.25
CA ALA A 186 -2.05 -9.13 11.19
C ALA A 186 -1.34 -9.33 12.52
N LYS A 187 -1.46 -10.53 13.08
CA LYS A 187 -0.77 -10.93 14.32
C LYS A 187 0.75 -10.73 14.22
N ALA A 188 1.37 -11.21 13.15
CA ALA A 188 2.81 -11.08 12.95
C ALA A 188 3.24 -9.61 12.79
N MET A 189 2.49 -8.81 12.04
CA MET A 189 2.76 -7.38 11.87
C MET A 189 2.60 -6.59 13.18
N LYS A 190 1.57 -6.87 13.98
CA LYS A 190 1.38 -6.26 15.31
C LYS A 190 2.49 -6.61 16.31
N LEU A 191 3.16 -7.76 16.15
CA LEU A 191 4.34 -8.11 16.96
C LEU A 191 5.58 -7.28 16.59
N ILE A 192 5.67 -6.78 15.36
CA ILE A 192 6.76 -5.89 14.92
C ILE A 192 6.48 -4.45 15.34
N ASP A 193 5.27 -3.95 15.07
CA ASP A 193 4.84 -2.60 15.44
C ASP A 193 3.39 -2.63 15.93
N PRO A 194 3.16 -2.65 17.25
CA PRO A 194 1.80 -2.68 17.80
C PRO A 194 1.00 -1.37 17.58
N SER A 195 1.65 -0.31 17.11
CA SER A 195 1.02 1.00 16.89
C SER A 195 0.39 1.17 15.51
N ILE A 196 0.53 0.20 14.60
CA ILE A 196 -0.09 0.24 13.28
C ILE A 196 -1.57 -0.10 13.35
N GLU A 197 -2.33 0.43 12.41
CA GLU A 197 -3.74 0.09 12.18
C GLU A 197 -3.82 -0.80 10.94
N LEU A 198 -4.58 -1.90 11.04
CA LEU A 198 -4.71 -2.91 10.00
C LEU A 198 -6.12 -2.91 9.42
N VAL A 199 -6.20 -2.97 8.09
CA VAL A 199 -7.44 -2.95 7.32
C VAL A 199 -7.56 -4.26 6.54
N SER A 200 -8.63 -5.02 6.76
CA SER A 200 -8.92 -6.23 5.97
C SER A 200 -9.62 -5.89 4.64
N CYS A 201 -9.58 -6.82 3.69
CA CYS A 201 -10.38 -6.72 2.48
C CYS A 201 -11.82 -7.14 2.77
N GLY A 202 -12.78 -6.27 2.52
CA GLY A 202 -14.17 -6.65 2.31
C GLY A 202 -14.35 -7.38 0.96
N SER A 203 -15.57 -7.84 0.66
CA SER A 203 -15.91 -8.34 -0.68
C SER A 203 -15.72 -7.23 -1.72
N SER A 204 -15.26 -7.60 -2.90
CA SER A 204 -14.89 -6.65 -3.96
C SER A 204 -16.09 -5.81 -4.46
N ALA A 205 -17.31 -6.33 -4.34
CA ALA A 205 -18.54 -5.61 -4.66
C ALA A 205 -19.76 -6.23 -3.97
N LEU A 206 -20.84 -5.45 -3.86
CA LEU A 206 -22.10 -5.91 -3.24
C LEU A 206 -22.81 -7.02 -4.02
N ASP A 207 -22.55 -7.13 -5.31
CA ASP A 207 -23.11 -8.15 -6.21
C ASP A 207 -22.21 -9.38 -6.38
N MET A 208 -21.10 -9.44 -5.65
CA MET A 208 -20.25 -10.63 -5.63
C MET A 208 -20.98 -11.82 -4.99
N PRO A 209 -20.82 -13.04 -5.55
CA PRO A 209 -21.37 -14.25 -4.94
C PRO A 209 -20.88 -14.52 -3.52
N THR A 210 -19.78 -13.92 -3.13
CA THR A 210 -19.16 -14.03 -1.80
C THR A 210 -19.83 -13.11 -0.77
N PHE A 211 -20.43 -11.99 -1.19
CA PHE A 211 -21.12 -11.05 -0.30
C PHE A 211 -22.48 -11.60 0.16
N PRO A 212 -22.91 -11.42 1.44
CA PRO A 212 -22.18 -10.82 2.57
C PRO A 212 -21.42 -11.86 3.43
N LYS A 213 -21.30 -13.10 2.99
CA LYS A 213 -20.67 -14.16 3.78
C LYS A 213 -19.18 -13.92 3.93
N TRP A 214 -18.56 -13.28 2.95
CA TRP A 214 -17.16 -12.87 3.01
C TRP A 214 -16.89 -12.00 4.22
N GLU A 215 -17.70 -10.96 4.45
CA GLU A 215 -17.54 -10.02 5.57
C GLU A 215 -17.62 -10.74 6.91
N SER A 216 -18.67 -11.56 7.11
CA SER A 216 -18.84 -12.25 8.39
C SER A 216 -17.70 -13.22 8.68
N THR A 217 -17.25 -13.99 7.69
CA THR A 217 -16.18 -14.99 7.86
C THR A 217 -14.82 -14.32 8.10
N THR A 218 -14.50 -13.28 7.34
CA THR A 218 -13.21 -12.58 7.47
C THR A 218 -13.13 -11.78 8.77
N LEU A 219 -14.19 -11.08 9.16
CA LEU A 219 -14.25 -10.36 10.43
C LEU A 219 -14.14 -11.31 11.63
N GLU A 220 -14.82 -12.46 11.60
CA GLU A 220 -14.72 -13.48 12.66
C GLU A 220 -13.27 -13.98 12.80
N SER A 221 -12.57 -14.20 11.69
CA SER A 221 -11.19 -14.67 11.70
C SER A 221 -10.19 -13.62 12.17
N THR A 222 -10.41 -12.34 11.84
CA THR A 222 -9.42 -11.27 12.04
C THR A 222 -9.70 -10.38 13.25
N TYR A 223 -10.77 -10.62 13.97
CA TYR A 223 -11.32 -9.77 15.04
C TYR A 223 -10.29 -9.31 16.07
N ASP A 224 -9.35 -10.16 16.46
CA ASP A 224 -8.39 -9.85 17.52
C ASP A 224 -7.24 -8.92 17.09
N TYR A 225 -7.00 -8.74 15.78
CA TYR A 225 -5.81 -8.08 15.26
C TYR A 225 -6.06 -6.97 14.25
N VAL A 226 -7.24 -6.93 13.63
CA VAL A 226 -7.58 -5.97 12.58
C VAL A 226 -8.44 -4.84 13.16
N ASP A 227 -8.16 -3.62 12.74
CA ASP A 227 -8.83 -2.42 13.26
C ASP A 227 -10.05 -2.02 12.40
N TYR A 228 -10.03 -2.35 11.08
CA TYR A 228 -11.07 -2.00 10.10
C TYR A 228 -11.32 -3.10 9.07
#